data_9c26058db49dfd3e873db87691927d1a
#
_entry.id   9c26058db49dfd3e873db87691927d1a
#
_cell.length_a   1.000
_cell.length_b   1.000
_cell.length_c   1.000
_cell.angle_alpha   90.00
_cell.angle_beta   90.00
_cell.angle_gamma   90.00
#
_symmetry.space_group_name_H-M   'P 1'
#
loop_
_entity.id
_entity.type
_entity.pdbx_description
1 polymer ?
#
loop_
_entity_poly.entity_id
_entity_poly.type
_entity_poly.pdbx_seq_one_letter_code
_entity_poly.pdbx_strand_id
1 'polypeptide(L)'
;MKKSIFLSPASCAVALALFIGCNGKKVSKNNVADLTCESLTTERIELDSLLGIDELVGVKDGKLICKSSNSGFFFYVLNSNNYSIKAKFGVKGNAGNEWIAPHLLLSNEKNICYVLDNGTRNIYKLYNFQIKEHSRFNINGIANNPKVFANYFCFSDEHPNKIVFRLNSFKDNMPIDSVVIEDPQKEGKAFLNNFAYDLNNDNAVLAYQYKDKFEVYKILSNNKLDLICSVQGNELVNENEIMYFSDATIVGNRIYLLSQRHVDLAQEKGYSSVEVYDLAGKALKNYKLNFIASQMRIDKSNETIYLLSATDGMLEKIRVPQSTSF
;
A
#
# COMPACT_ATOMS: atom_id res chain seq x y z
N MET A 1 19.57 52.45 -60.86
CA MET A 1 19.24 51.03 -60.96
C MET A 1 18.95 50.46 -59.58
N LYS A 2 17.69 50.30 -59.21
CA LYS A 2 17.30 49.67 -57.95
C LYS A 2 17.00 48.21 -58.23
N LYS A 3 17.75 47.29 -57.57
CA LYS A 3 17.43 45.84 -57.55
C LYS A 3 16.60 45.55 -56.34
N SER A 4 15.34 45.21 -56.50
CA SER A 4 14.45 44.65 -55.50
C SER A 4 14.73 43.15 -55.39
N ILE A 5 15.06 42.71 -54.17
CA ILE A 5 15.17 41.29 -53.83
C ILE A 5 13.82 40.85 -53.34
N PHE A 6 13.15 39.97 -54.10
CA PHE A 6 11.96 39.24 -53.65
C PHE A 6 12.38 38.10 -52.75
N LEU A 7 12.00 38.15 -51.49
CA LEU A 7 12.10 37.02 -50.56
C LEU A 7 10.83 36.17 -50.67
N SER A 8 11.04 34.89 -50.97
CA SER A 8 10.02 33.86 -51.12
C SER A 8 9.37 33.53 -49.78
N PRO A 9 8.03 33.32 -49.69
CA PRO A 9 7.32 33.04 -48.43
C PRO A 9 7.31 31.56 -48.03
N ALA A 10 8.37 30.81 -48.38
CA ALA A 10 8.39 29.35 -48.10
C ALA A 10 9.16 28.92 -46.86
N SER A 11 9.59 29.84 -45.97
CA SER A 11 10.46 29.51 -44.83
C SER A 11 9.83 29.70 -43.43
N CYS A 12 8.51 29.90 -43.34
CA CYS A 12 7.84 30.13 -42.06
C CYS A 12 6.93 28.98 -41.55
N ALA A 13 6.95 27.81 -42.18
CA ALA A 13 6.01 26.72 -41.85
C ALA A 13 6.64 25.54 -41.06
N VAL A 14 7.85 25.63 -40.57
CA VAL A 14 8.52 24.49 -39.84
C VAL A 14 8.73 24.72 -38.33
N ALA A 15 8.38 25.87 -37.80
CA ALA A 15 8.65 26.20 -36.39
C ALA A 15 7.43 26.08 -35.44
N LEU A 16 6.31 25.47 -35.84
CA LEU A 16 5.09 25.41 -34.98
C LEU A 16 4.61 23.98 -34.65
N ALA A 17 5.44 22.97 -34.73
CA ALA A 17 5.04 21.58 -34.45
C ALA A 17 5.78 20.93 -33.25
N LEU A 18 6.36 21.71 -32.32
CA LEU A 18 7.15 21.16 -31.19
C LEU A 18 6.67 21.54 -29.79
N PHE A 19 5.45 22.02 -29.62
CA PHE A 19 4.91 22.27 -28.25
C PHE A 19 3.43 21.86 -28.13
N ILE A 20 3.11 20.58 -28.32
CA ILE A 20 1.88 20.01 -27.75
C ILE A 20 2.24 18.62 -27.22
N GLY A 21 3.07 18.60 -26.21
CA GLY A 21 3.24 17.48 -25.31
C GLY A 21 2.80 17.90 -23.91
N CYS A 22 1.63 18.51 -23.76
CA CYS A 22 0.97 18.55 -22.48
C CYS A 22 0.52 17.13 -22.19
N ASN A 23 1.32 16.37 -21.43
CA ASN A 23 0.86 15.22 -20.67
C ASN A 23 -0.20 15.71 -19.68
N GLY A 24 -1.42 15.88 -20.17
CA GLY A 24 -2.58 16.09 -19.33
C GLY A 24 -2.68 14.90 -18.40
N LYS A 25 -2.44 15.12 -17.09
CA LYS A 25 -2.68 14.14 -16.04
C LYS A 25 -4.05 13.52 -16.31
N LYS A 26 -4.09 12.23 -16.66
CA LYS A 26 -5.35 11.54 -16.93
C LYS A 26 -6.09 11.39 -15.61
N VAL A 27 -7.00 12.31 -15.31
CA VAL A 27 -8.00 12.11 -14.27
C VAL A 27 -9.09 11.25 -14.89
N SER A 28 -9.16 10.00 -14.47
CA SER A 28 -10.21 9.07 -14.89
C SER A 28 -11.32 9.12 -13.84
N LYS A 29 -12.53 9.47 -14.26
CA LYS A 29 -13.74 9.24 -13.46
C LYS A 29 -14.21 7.82 -13.77
N ASN A 30 -13.78 6.85 -13.02
CA ASN A 30 -14.29 5.48 -13.12
C ASN A 30 -15.22 5.20 -11.94
N ASN A 31 -16.50 5.03 -12.20
CA ASN A 31 -17.45 4.58 -11.21
C ASN A 31 -17.32 3.08 -11.02
N VAL A 32 -16.75 2.66 -9.88
CA VAL A 32 -16.81 1.25 -9.41
C VAL A 32 -18.25 0.80 -9.24
N ALA A 33 -19.17 1.75 -8.99
CA ALA A 33 -20.61 1.49 -8.90
C ALA A 33 -21.21 0.82 -10.15
N ASP A 34 -20.56 0.93 -11.31
CA ASP A 34 -21.01 0.32 -12.56
C ASP A 34 -20.59 -1.15 -12.71
N LEU A 35 -19.71 -1.66 -11.81
CA LEU A 35 -19.30 -3.06 -11.83
C LEU A 35 -20.31 -3.93 -11.06
N THR A 36 -20.67 -5.07 -11.67
CA THR A 36 -21.42 -6.09 -10.97
C THR A 36 -20.62 -6.54 -9.75
N CYS A 37 -21.22 -6.40 -8.58
CA CYS A 37 -20.62 -6.82 -7.32
C CYS A 37 -20.76 -8.34 -7.16
N GLU A 38 -19.66 -9.06 -7.19
CA GLU A 38 -19.63 -10.51 -6.99
C GLU A 38 -19.47 -10.80 -5.49
N SER A 39 -20.38 -11.57 -4.89
CA SER A 39 -20.23 -12.02 -3.50
C SER A 39 -19.23 -13.16 -3.44
N LEU A 40 -18.23 -13.02 -2.58
CA LEU A 40 -17.27 -14.08 -2.31
C LEU A 40 -17.57 -14.78 -1.00
N THR A 41 -17.44 -16.11 -1.03
CA THR A 41 -17.48 -16.91 0.20
C THR A 41 -16.11 -16.89 0.84
N THR A 42 -16.06 -16.49 2.10
CA THR A 42 -14.84 -16.53 2.90
C THR A 42 -14.77 -17.84 3.67
N GLU A 43 -13.57 -18.29 3.95
CA GLU A 43 -13.28 -19.42 4.83
C GLU A 43 -12.54 -18.88 6.06
N ARG A 44 -13.15 -19.08 7.22
CA ARG A 44 -12.57 -18.69 8.50
C ARG A 44 -11.37 -19.59 8.83
N ILE A 45 -10.30 -18.98 9.28
CA ILE A 45 -9.09 -19.69 9.70
C ILE A 45 -9.11 -19.82 11.22
N GLU A 46 -9.24 -21.06 11.69
CA GLU A 46 -9.15 -21.38 13.10
C GLU A 46 -7.69 -21.27 13.57
N LEU A 47 -7.44 -20.36 14.49
CA LEU A 47 -6.15 -20.17 15.14
C LEU A 47 -6.27 -20.51 16.62
N ASP A 48 -5.13 -20.72 17.27
CA ASP A 48 -5.08 -20.80 18.72
C ASP A 48 -5.72 -19.53 19.32
N SER A 49 -6.74 -19.70 20.13
CA SER A 49 -7.52 -18.61 20.74
C SER A 49 -6.70 -17.64 21.60
N LEU A 50 -5.50 -18.04 21.98
CA LEU A 50 -4.54 -17.20 22.72
C LEU A 50 -3.72 -16.28 21.80
N LEU A 51 -3.78 -16.52 20.47
CA LEU A 51 -3.07 -15.70 19.50
C LEU A 51 -3.99 -14.56 19.01
N GLY A 52 -4.09 -13.48 19.78
CA GLY A 52 -4.72 -12.26 19.30
C GLY A 52 -3.88 -11.65 18.17
N ILE A 53 -4.44 -11.60 16.95
CA ILE A 53 -3.77 -10.96 15.81
C ILE A 53 -4.19 -9.50 15.73
N ASP A 54 -3.20 -8.61 15.77
CA ASP A 54 -3.43 -7.17 15.61
C ASP A 54 -3.12 -6.70 14.17
N GLU A 55 -2.22 -7.42 13.48
CA GLU A 55 -1.77 -7.03 12.15
C GLU A 55 -1.44 -8.26 11.29
N LEU A 56 -1.93 -8.25 10.07
CA LEU A 56 -1.46 -9.11 8.99
C LEU A 56 -0.23 -8.46 8.35
N VAL A 57 0.95 -9.01 8.59
CA VAL A 57 2.18 -8.48 7.99
C VAL A 57 2.26 -8.85 6.51
N GLY A 58 2.02 -10.11 6.17
CA GLY A 58 2.04 -10.57 4.78
C GLY A 58 2.27 -12.06 4.63
N VAL A 59 2.44 -12.48 3.38
CA VAL A 59 2.78 -13.85 3.00
C VAL A 59 4.17 -13.88 2.38
N LYS A 60 5.01 -14.79 2.84
CA LYS A 60 6.37 -14.95 2.35
C LYS A 60 6.79 -16.43 2.37
N ASP A 61 7.28 -16.93 1.24
CA ASP A 61 7.79 -18.29 1.11
C ASP A 61 6.78 -19.35 1.64
N GLY A 62 5.47 -19.20 1.29
CA GLY A 62 4.41 -20.11 1.73
C GLY A 62 4.12 -20.06 3.24
N LYS A 63 4.43 -18.95 3.88
CA LYS A 63 4.18 -18.70 5.31
C LYS A 63 3.40 -17.42 5.48
N LEU A 64 2.34 -17.47 6.26
CA LEU A 64 1.59 -16.30 6.69
C LEU A 64 2.25 -15.72 7.94
N ILE A 65 2.47 -14.41 7.95
CA ILE A 65 3.13 -13.73 9.05
C ILE A 65 2.17 -12.74 9.65
N CYS A 66 1.99 -12.85 10.96
CA CYS A 66 1.10 -12.02 11.77
C CYS A 66 1.87 -11.36 12.90
N LYS A 67 1.37 -10.22 13.35
CA LYS A 67 1.84 -9.53 14.55
C LYS A 67 0.79 -9.63 15.64
N SER A 68 1.24 -9.77 16.90
CA SER A 68 0.39 -9.86 18.08
C SER A 68 0.94 -8.99 19.19
N SER A 69 0.09 -8.16 19.80
CA SER A 69 0.42 -7.38 20.99
C SER A 69 0.20 -8.15 22.29
N ASN A 70 -0.60 -9.23 22.27
CA ASN A 70 -1.06 -9.94 23.47
C ASN A 70 -0.12 -11.01 24.00
N SER A 71 1.03 -11.23 23.35
CA SER A 71 2.00 -12.26 23.72
C SER A 71 3.37 -11.69 24.07
N GLY A 72 4.29 -12.52 24.55
CA GLY A 72 5.69 -12.14 24.78
C GLY A 72 6.51 -11.91 23.49
N PHE A 73 5.94 -12.23 22.32
CA PHE A 73 6.57 -12.07 21.02
C PHE A 73 5.73 -11.16 20.13
N PHE A 74 6.39 -10.38 19.27
CA PHE A 74 5.70 -9.54 18.30
C PHE A 74 5.21 -10.33 17.10
N PHE A 75 5.98 -11.26 16.56
CA PHE A 75 5.70 -11.89 15.28
C PHE A 75 5.53 -13.39 15.38
N TYR A 76 4.54 -13.89 14.64
CA TYR A 76 4.20 -15.30 14.47
C TYR A 76 4.25 -15.67 13.00
N VAL A 77 4.94 -16.76 12.72
CA VAL A 77 5.04 -17.35 11.37
C VAL A 77 4.17 -18.59 11.34
N LEU A 78 3.13 -18.56 10.55
CA LEU A 78 2.18 -19.65 10.37
C LEU A 78 2.45 -20.38 9.06
N ASN A 79 2.25 -21.68 9.03
CA ASN A 79 2.18 -22.44 7.80
C ASN A 79 0.91 -22.07 7.04
N SER A 80 0.99 -21.66 5.77
CA SER A 80 -0.17 -21.23 4.99
C SER A 80 -1.18 -22.34 4.67
N ASN A 81 -0.80 -23.63 4.83
CA ASN A 81 -1.70 -24.75 4.52
C ASN A 81 -2.55 -25.19 5.71
N ASN A 82 -1.98 -25.22 6.92
CA ASN A 82 -2.65 -25.71 8.12
C ASN A 82 -2.61 -24.75 9.30
N TYR A 83 -2.07 -23.55 9.10
CA TYR A 83 -1.99 -22.44 10.06
C TYR A 83 -1.30 -22.75 11.39
N SER A 84 -0.57 -23.88 11.46
CA SER A 84 0.25 -24.20 12.63
C SER A 84 1.41 -23.21 12.78
N ILE A 85 1.70 -22.82 14.03
CA ILE A 85 2.82 -21.93 14.34
C ILE A 85 4.13 -22.66 14.02
N LYS A 86 4.94 -22.10 13.14
CA LYS A 86 6.27 -22.60 12.73
C LYS A 86 7.40 -21.88 13.46
N ALA A 87 7.22 -20.60 13.73
CA ALA A 87 8.19 -19.80 14.46
C ALA A 87 7.50 -18.63 15.15
N LYS A 88 8.14 -18.13 16.21
CA LYS A 88 7.81 -16.88 16.87
C LYS A 88 9.11 -16.14 17.17
N PHE A 89 9.10 -14.81 17.00
CA PHE A 89 10.29 -14.00 17.16
C PHE A 89 9.95 -12.56 17.54
N GLY A 90 10.98 -11.79 17.93
CA GLY A 90 10.81 -10.40 18.37
C GLY A 90 10.27 -10.35 19.79
N VAL A 91 11.14 -10.60 20.77
CA VAL A 91 10.80 -10.48 22.20
C VAL A 91 10.53 -9.02 22.52
N LYS A 92 9.50 -8.76 23.30
CA LYS A 92 9.12 -7.41 23.75
C LYS A 92 9.97 -6.97 24.90
N GLY A 93 10.51 -5.76 24.84
CA GLY A 93 11.26 -5.15 25.94
C GLY A 93 12.34 -4.19 25.47
N ASN A 94 13.24 -3.82 26.39
CA ASN A 94 14.27 -2.80 26.22
C ASN A 94 15.71 -3.37 26.24
N ALA A 95 15.90 -4.66 26.39
CA ALA A 95 17.22 -5.27 26.37
C ALA A 95 17.76 -5.41 24.94
N GLY A 96 19.05 -5.65 24.77
CA GLY A 96 19.74 -5.55 23.48
C GLY A 96 19.21 -6.39 22.31
N ASN A 97 18.40 -7.43 22.61
CA ASN A 97 17.73 -8.27 21.59
C ASN A 97 16.20 -8.16 21.64
N GLU A 98 15.68 -7.16 22.35
CA GLU A 98 14.26 -6.88 22.51
C GLU A 98 13.86 -5.68 21.67
N TRP A 99 12.60 -5.65 21.26
CA TRP A 99 12.06 -4.58 20.42
C TRP A 99 10.93 -3.84 21.15
N ILE A 100 10.75 -2.58 20.78
CA ILE A 100 9.75 -1.68 21.40
C ILE A 100 8.57 -1.46 20.44
N ALA A 101 8.87 -1.01 19.20
CA ALA A 101 7.85 -0.67 18.20
C ALA A 101 8.28 -1.19 16.81
N PRO A 102 8.36 -2.53 16.64
CA PRO A 102 8.87 -3.12 15.42
C PRO A 102 7.84 -3.14 14.30
N HIS A 103 8.32 -2.91 13.09
CA HIS A 103 7.64 -3.18 11.82
C HIS A 103 8.44 -4.23 11.05
N LEU A 104 7.79 -5.33 10.67
CA LEU A 104 8.42 -6.35 9.85
C LEU A 104 8.23 -6.02 8.38
N LEU A 105 9.34 -5.95 7.65
CA LEU A 105 9.41 -5.57 6.25
C LEU A 105 9.77 -6.79 5.43
N LEU A 106 8.86 -7.23 4.57
CA LEU A 106 9.04 -8.40 3.73
C LEU A 106 9.79 -8.02 2.44
N SER A 107 11.02 -8.48 2.30
CA SER A 107 11.79 -8.27 1.07
C SER A 107 11.44 -9.32 0.01
N ASN A 108 11.79 -9.06 -1.26
CA ASN A 108 11.63 -10.04 -2.34
C ASN A 108 12.69 -11.15 -2.32
N GLU A 109 13.75 -10.97 -1.55
CA GLU A 109 14.81 -11.97 -1.43
C GLU A 109 14.33 -13.16 -0.58
N LYS A 110 14.61 -14.36 -1.07
CA LYS A 110 14.23 -15.59 -0.37
C LYS A 110 14.85 -15.63 1.04
N ASN A 111 14.04 -16.00 2.03
CA ASN A 111 14.42 -16.11 3.44
C ASN A 111 14.92 -14.82 4.11
N ILE A 112 14.94 -13.68 3.41
CA ILE A 112 15.37 -12.39 3.99
C ILE A 112 14.15 -11.54 4.28
N CYS A 113 14.13 -10.97 5.47
CA CYS A 113 13.24 -9.88 5.86
C CYS A 113 13.99 -8.90 6.75
N TYR A 114 13.37 -7.75 6.99
CA TYR A 114 13.95 -6.73 7.84
C TYR A 114 12.97 -6.36 8.93
N VAL A 115 13.47 -5.89 10.07
CA VAL A 115 12.67 -5.27 11.10
C VAL A 115 13.17 -3.86 11.31
N LEU A 116 12.29 -2.91 11.14
CA LEU A 116 12.52 -1.53 11.58
C LEU A 116 11.89 -1.38 12.96
N ASP A 117 12.68 -1.12 13.97
CA ASP A 117 12.18 -0.79 15.30
C ASP A 117 12.20 0.73 15.49
N ASN A 118 11.04 1.34 15.40
CA ASN A 118 10.87 2.79 15.59
C ASN A 118 11.27 3.24 17.00
N GLY A 119 11.15 2.36 18.00
CA GLY A 119 11.50 2.67 19.38
C GLY A 119 13.01 2.83 19.59
N THR A 120 13.81 1.93 19.01
CA THR A 120 15.27 1.95 19.11
C THR A 120 15.94 2.65 17.93
N ARG A 121 15.19 2.93 16.84
CA ARG A 121 15.69 3.46 15.57
C ARG A 121 16.75 2.56 14.92
N ASN A 122 16.57 1.26 15.05
CA ASN A 122 17.42 0.26 14.43
C ASN A 122 16.69 -0.48 13.32
N ILE A 123 17.44 -0.86 12.31
CA ILE A 123 17.00 -1.82 11.30
C ILE A 123 17.79 -3.11 11.48
N TYR A 124 17.08 -4.21 11.52
CA TYR A 124 17.63 -5.55 11.66
C TYR A 124 17.41 -6.32 10.37
N LYS A 125 18.46 -6.94 9.84
CA LYS A 125 18.35 -7.90 8.75
C LYS A 125 18.21 -9.29 9.32
N LEU A 126 17.16 -9.98 8.92
CA LEU A 126 16.88 -11.34 9.37
C LEU A 126 17.06 -12.33 8.22
N TYR A 127 17.64 -13.46 8.53
CA TYR A 127 17.68 -14.63 7.66
C TYR A 127 16.95 -15.78 8.34
N ASN A 128 15.92 -16.33 7.68
CA ASN A 128 15.01 -17.31 8.28
C ASN A 128 14.47 -16.84 9.65
N PHE A 129 14.08 -15.57 9.76
CA PHE A 129 13.56 -14.91 10.98
C PHE A 129 14.54 -14.85 12.17
N GLN A 130 15.84 -15.06 11.93
CA GLN A 130 16.90 -14.87 12.91
C GLN A 130 17.72 -13.64 12.57
N ILE A 131 18.01 -12.81 13.57
CA ILE A 131 18.83 -11.60 13.40
C ILE A 131 20.24 -12.01 12.91
N LYS A 132 20.71 -11.40 11.84
CA LYS A 132 22.05 -11.57 11.28
C LYS A 132 22.89 -10.31 11.40
N GLU A 133 22.28 -9.17 11.12
CA GLU A 133 22.93 -7.86 11.10
C GLU A 133 21.96 -6.83 11.67
N HIS A 134 22.50 -5.76 12.24
CA HIS A 134 21.72 -4.57 12.58
C HIS A 134 22.52 -3.31 12.29
N SER A 135 21.81 -2.25 11.96
CA SER A 135 22.38 -0.93 11.76
C SER A 135 21.42 0.14 12.28
N ARG A 136 21.96 1.29 12.58
CA ARG A 136 21.14 2.43 12.98
C ARG A 136 20.45 3.02 11.77
N PHE A 137 19.16 3.29 11.89
CA PHE A 137 18.35 3.88 10.83
C PHE A 137 18.09 5.35 11.14
N ASN A 138 18.67 6.24 10.31
CA ASN A 138 18.51 7.68 10.48
C ASN A 138 17.32 8.19 9.67
N ILE A 139 16.12 8.20 10.27
CA ILE A 139 15.00 8.97 9.78
C ILE A 139 14.68 10.08 10.78
N ASN A 140 14.41 11.28 10.26
CA ASN A 140 13.85 12.34 11.07
C ASN A 140 12.34 12.12 11.17
N GLY A 141 11.88 11.54 12.28
CA GLY A 141 10.47 11.24 12.49
C GLY A 141 10.18 9.76 12.74
N ILE A 142 8.91 9.39 12.60
CA ILE A 142 8.40 8.02 12.72
C ILE A 142 8.04 7.54 11.31
N ALA A 143 8.58 6.39 10.91
CA ALA A 143 8.16 5.75 9.68
C ALA A 143 6.81 5.04 9.93
N ASN A 144 5.75 5.58 9.37
CA ASN A 144 4.44 4.93 9.41
C ASN A 144 4.29 3.96 8.24
N ASN A 145 3.78 2.75 8.54
CA ASN A 145 3.57 1.67 7.57
C ASN A 145 4.78 1.39 6.66
N PRO A 146 6.01 1.28 7.19
CA PRO A 146 7.19 1.14 6.36
C PRO A 146 7.12 -0.13 5.51
N LYS A 147 7.60 -0.04 4.25
CA LYS A 147 7.72 -1.19 3.34
C LYS A 147 9.08 -1.18 2.65
N VAL A 148 9.56 -2.38 2.35
CA VAL A 148 10.78 -2.59 1.56
C VAL A 148 10.41 -3.31 0.27
N PHE A 149 10.91 -2.80 -0.83
CA PHE A 149 10.77 -3.44 -2.11
C PHE A 149 12.06 -3.27 -2.93
N ALA A 150 12.69 -4.38 -3.30
CA ALA A 150 13.98 -4.39 -4.01
C ALA A 150 15.02 -3.47 -3.31
N ASN A 151 15.39 -2.37 -3.95
CA ASN A 151 16.35 -1.40 -3.43
C ASN A 151 15.69 -0.19 -2.76
N TYR A 152 14.36 -0.22 -2.57
CA TYR A 152 13.60 0.90 -2.04
C TYR A 152 13.11 0.63 -0.63
N PHE A 153 13.14 1.68 0.16
CA PHE A 153 12.46 1.78 1.42
C PHE A 153 11.45 2.93 1.34
N CYS A 154 10.21 2.66 1.65
CA CYS A 154 9.16 3.67 1.61
C CYS A 154 8.37 3.69 2.92
N PHE A 155 7.85 4.86 3.24
CA PHE A 155 7.04 5.10 4.43
C PHE A 155 6.22 6.38 4.27
N SER A 156 5.17 6.52 5.07
CA SER A 156 4.49 7.79 5.24
C SER A 156 5.04 8.54 6.46
N ASP A 157 5.16 9.85 6.31
CA ASP A 157 5.67 10.78 7.31
C ASP A 157 4.60 11.85 7.54
N GLU A 158 4.06 11.90 8.76
CA GLU A 158 2.93 12.76 9.11
C GLU A 158 3.42 14.05 9.77
N HIS A 159 2.93 15.16 9.25
CA HIS A 159 3.17 16.50 9.76
C HIS A 159 1.82 17.18 10.09
N PRO A 160 1.79 18.28 10.86
CA PRO A 160 0.53 18.88 11.30
C PRO A 160 -0.45 19.27 10.19
N ASN A 161 0.03 19.61 8.99
CA ASN A 161 -0.78 20.06 7.85
C ASN A 161 -0.55 19.29 6.55
N LYS A 162 0.25 18.22 6.59
CA LYS A 162 0.55 17.42 5.40
C LYS A 162 0.98 16.02 5.77
N ILE A 163 0.81 15.11 4.82
CA ILE A 163 1.42 13.78 4.86
C ILE A 163 2.33 13.65 3.66
N VAL A 164 3.48 13.07 3.87
CA VAL A 164 4.50 12.88 2.83
C VAL A 164 4.72 11.39 2.63
N PHE A 165 4.44 10.88 1.44
CA PHE A 165 4.95 9.58 1.04
C PHE A 165 6.40 9.74 0.63
N ARG A 166 7.30 8.98 1.25
CA ARG A 166 8.74 9.03 0.99
C ARG A 166 9.22 7.74 0.35
N LEU A 167 10.04 7.90 -0.68
CA LEU A 167 10.78 6.83 -1.32
C LEU A 167 12.28 7.07 -1.09
N ASN A 168 12.93 6.17 -0.40
CA ASN A 168 14.35 6.24 -0.07
C ASN A 168 15.09 5.06 -0.68
N SER A 169 16.37 5.22 -0.93
CA SER A 169 17.27 4.10 -1.21
C SER A 169 17.41 3.25 0.05
N PHE A 170 17.21 1.93 -0.10
CA PHE A 170 17.35 1.02 1.03
C PHE A 170 18.81 0.84 1.47
N LYS A 171 19.75 1.00 0.53
CA LYS A 171 21.18 0.77 0.78
C LYS A 171 21.81 1.81 1.69
N ASP A 172 21.50 3.08 1.49
CA ASP A 172 22.14 4.22 2.15
C ASP A 172 21.15 5.13 2.88
N ASN A 173 19.85 4.77 2.83
CA ASN A 173 18.74 5.52 3.40
C ASN A 173 18.64 6.98 2.88
N MET A 174 19.16 7.23 1.69
CA MET A 174 19.08 8.54 1.08
C MET A 174 17.72 8.75 0.44
N PRO A 175 17.11 9.94 0.62
CA PRO A 175 15.88 10.29 -0.06
C PRO A 175 16.06 10.22 -1.58
N ILE A 176 15.12 9.57 -2.26
CA ILE A 176 15.09 9.47 -3.71
C ILE A 176 14.04 10.42 -4.26
N ASP A 177 12.79 10.28 -3.78
CA ASP A 177 11.67 11.11 -4.20
C ASP A 177 10.56 11.11 -3.13
N SER A 178 9.56 11.98 -3.30
CA SER A 178 8.43 12.06 -2.39
C SER A 178 7.18 12.59 -3.08
N VAL A 179 6.01 12.16 -2.58
CA VAL A 179 4.72 12.77 -2.90
C VAL A 179 4.23 13.51 -1.66
N VAL A 180 4.02 14.81 -1.80
CA VAL A 180 3.52 15.67 -0.72
C VAL A 180 2.03 15.89 -0.90
N ILE A 181 1.26 15.57 0.13
CA ILE A 181 -0.19 15.70 0.15
C ILE A 181 -0.52 16.78 1.18
N GLU A 182 -0.80 17.98 0.70
CA GLU A 182 -1.15 19.14 1.52
C GLU A 182 -2.65 19.40 1.48
N ASP A 183 -3.20 19.83 2.59
CA ASP A 183 -4.55 20.39 2.68
C ASP A 183 -4.51 21.68 3.52
N PRO A 184 -4.15 22.80 2.88
CA PRO A 184 -3.96 24.07 3.59
C PRO A 184 -5.26 24.62 4.21
N GLN A 185 -6.42 24.15 3.78
CA GLN A 185 -7.71 24.61 4.30
C GLN A 185 -8.19 23.84 5.54
N LYS A 186 -7.49 22.75 5.89
CA LYS A 186 -7.89 21.86 6.99
C LYS A 186 -6.78 21.70 8.02
N GLU A 187 -6.35 22.85 8.57
CA GLU A 187 -5.37 22.86 9.67
C GLU A 187 -5.85 21.96 10.83
N GLY A 188 -4.96 21.09 11.31
CA GLY A 188 -5.29 20.11 12.35
C GLY A 188 -6.00 18.84 11.85
N LYS A 189 -6.32 18.70 10.55
CA LYS A 189 -6.95 17.52 9.95
C LYS A 189 -6.06 16.81 8.92
N ALA A 190 -4.75 16.85 9.12
CA ALA A 190 -3.79 16.19 8.23
C ALA A 190 -4.08 14.67 8.07
N PHE A 191 -4.64 14.02 9.10
CA PHE A 191 -5.03 12.62 9.07
C PHE A 191 -6.05 12.29 7.95
N LEU A 192 -6.85 13.27 7.49
CA LEU A 192 -7.74 13.09 6.34
C LEU A 192 -7.00 12.83 5.02
N ASN A 193 -5.70 13.05 5.00
CA ASN A 193 -4.84 12.72 3.87
C ASN A 193 -4.12 11.38 4.03
N ASN A 194 -4.39 10.62 5.10
CA ASN A 194 -3.84 9.29 5.27
C ASN A 194 -4.19 8.40 4.09
N PHE A 195 -3.27 7.52 3.74
CA PHE A 195 -3.40 6.59 2.63
C PHE A 195 -2.80 5.22 2.97
N ALA A 196 -3.42 4.19 2.45
CA ALA A 196 -2.81 2.88 2.30
C ALA A 196 -1.97 2.89 1.03
N TYR A 197 -0.89 2.11 0.98
CA TYR A 197 -0.04 2.06 -0.20
C TYR A 197 0.66 0.70 -0.36
N ASP A 198 1.05 0.42 -1.60
CA ASP A 198 1.91 -0.71 -1.92
C ASP A 198 2.82 -0.38 -3.11
N LEU A 199 3.89 -1.16 -3.26
CA LEU A 199 4.85 -1.04 -4.34
C LEU A 199 5.13 -2.39 -4.99
N ASN A 200 5.45 -2.34 -6.27
CA ASN A 200 6.15 -3.40 -6.98
C ASN A 200 7.40 -2.80 -7.68
N ASN A 201 8.07 -3.58 -8.55
CA ASN A 201 9.32 -3.14 -9.20
C ASN A 201 9.25 -1.77 -9.88
N ASP A 202 8.10 -1.46 -10.47
CA ASP A 202 7.96 -0.34 -11.38
C ASP A 202 6.85 0.64 -10.98
N ASN A 203 6.03 0.27 -9.99
CA ASN A 203 4.83 1.05 -9.69
C ASN A 203 4.60 1.18 -8.19
N ALA A 204 3.99 2.31 -7.81
CA ALA A 204 3.45 2.56 -6.48
C ALA A 204 1.96 2.93 -6.60
N VAL A 205 1.15 2.48 -5.65
CA VAL A 205 -0.24 2.90 -5.49
C VAL A 205 -0.41 3.59 -4.15
N LEU A 206 -1.12 4.72 -4.15
CA LEU A 206 -1.53 5.47 -2.97
C LEU A 206 -3.05 5.51 -2.95
N ALA A 207 -3.70 4.84 -2.00
CA ALA A 207 -5.15 4.78 -1.84
C ALA A 207 -5.56 5.57 -0.59
N TYR A 208 -6.29 6.66 -0.77
CA TYR A 208 -6.60 7.60 0.31
C TYR A 208 -7.66 7.03 1.25
N GLN A 209 -7.39 7.08 2.54
CA GLN A 209 -8.30 6.54 3.54
C GLN A 209 -9.59 7.34 3.66
N TYR A 210 -9.49 8.66 3.60
CA TYR A 210 -10.63 9.57 3.82
C TYR A 210 -11.01 10.39 2.58
N LYS A 211 -10.55 9.97 1.41
CA LYS A 211 -10.95 10.52 0.11
C LYS A 211 -11.30 9.37 -0.83
N ASP A 212 -12.36 9.52 -1.60
CA ASP A 212 -12.70 8.57 -2.66
C ASP A 212 -11.73 8.71 -3.84
N LYS A 213 -10.46 8.36 -3.57
CA LYS A 213 -9.36 8.61 -4.51
C LYS A 213 -8.24 7.60 -4.32
N PHE A 214 -7.65 7.16 -5.44
CA PHE A 214 -6.33 6.57 -5.43
C PHE A 214 -5.48 7.07 -6.60
N GLU A 215 -4.18 6.95 -6.47
CA GLU A 215 -3.19 7.39 -7.46
C GLU A 215 -2.21 6.26 -7.75
N VAL A 216 -1.81 6.14 -9.01
CA VAL A 216 -0.81 5.17 -9.46
C VAL A 216 0.37 5.92 -10.03
N TYR A 217 1.55 5.60 -9.53
CA TYR A 217 2.81 6.18 -9.94
C TYR A 217 3.70 5.12 -10.56
N LYS A 218 4.46 5.50 -11.60
CA LYS A 218 5.56 4.72 -12.13
C LYS A 218 6.85 5.14 -11.43
N ILE A 219 7.67 4.17 -11.05
CA ILE A 219 9.02 4.40 -10.57
C ILE A 219 9.93 4.38 -11.81
N LEU A 220 10.43 5.54 -12.22
CA LEU A 220 11.27 5.69 -13.40
C LEU A 220 12.68 5.16 -13.16
N SER A 221 13.45 4.93 -14.22
CA SER A 221 14.86 4.48 -14.14
C SER A 221 15.78 5.44 -13.39
N ASN A 222 15.42 6.73 -13.30
CA ASN A 222 16.09 7.73 -12.48
C ASN A 222 15.54 7.77 -11.03
N ASN A 223 14.74 6.76 -10.64
CA ASN A 223 14.08 6.59 -9.34
C ASN A 223 13.04 7.67 -8.99
N LYS A 224 12.59 8.47 -9.95
CA LYS A 224 11.51 9.44 -9.73
C LYS A 224 10.15 8.78 -9.86
N LEU A 225 9.19 9.33 -9.10
CA LEU A 225 7.79 8.96 -9.16
C LEU A 225 7.08 9.80 -10.22
N ASP A 226 6.51 9.15 -11.22
CA ASP A 226 5.73 9.77 -12.28
C ASP A 226 4.27 9.31 -12.20
N LEU A 227 3.34 10.26 -12.08
CA LEU A 227 1.92 9.96 -11.95
C LEU A 227 1.36 9.38 -13.25
N ILE A 228 0.98 8.09 -13.23
CA ILE A 228 0.33 7.40 -14.35
C ILE A 228 -1.13 7.82 -14.44
N CYS A 229 -1.87 7.68 -13.34
CA CYS A 229 -3.28 8.05 -13.27
C CYS A 229 -3.69 8.45 -11.85
N SER A 230 -4.75 9.26 -11.79
CA SER A 230 -5.48 9.57 -10.56
C SER A 230 -6.93 9.18 -10.81
N VAL A 231 -7.45 8.25 -10.01
CA VAL A 231 -8.83 7.82 -10.05
C VAL A 231 -9.56 8.48 -8.91
N GLN A 232 -10.64 9.18 -9.21
CA GLN A 232 -11.46 9.86 -8.23
C GLN A 232 -12.91 9.42 -8.40
N GLY A 233 -13.54 9.00 -7.32
CA GLY A 233 -14.96 8.73 -7.27
C GLY A 233 -15.80 9.99 -7.12
N ASN A 234 -16.98 9.86 -6.54
CA ASN A 234 -17.84 11.01 -6.29
C ASN A 234 -17.18 11.91 -5.23
N GLU A 235 -17.14 13.22 -5.50
CA GLU A 235 -16.72 14.24 -4.53
C GLU A 235 -17.78 14.34 -3.44
N LEU A 236 -17.80 13.39 -2.54
CA LEU A 236 -18.48 13.58 -1.28
C LEU A 236 -17.54 14.42 -0.41
N VAL A 237 -18.01 15.59 -0.04
CA VAL A 237 -17.37 16.33 1.06
C VAL A 237 -17.38 15.40 2.26
N ASN A 238 -16.21 15.01 2.72
CA ASN A 238 -16.09 13.99 3.77
C ASN A 238 -16.34 14.60 5.16
N GLU A 239 -17.52 15.19 5.35
CA GLU A 239 -17.92 15.80 6.61
C GLU A 239 -18.08 14.75 7.73
N ASN A 240 -18.37 13.51 7.35
CA ASN A 240 -18.61 12.39 8.28
C ASN A 240 -17.37 11.51 8.50
N GLU A 241 -16.20 11.89 7.99
CA GLU A 241 -14.97 11.13 8.14
C GLU A 241 -15.09 9.65 7.68
N ILE A 242 -15.84 9.42 6.60
CA ILE A 242 -16.03 8.09 6.01
C ILE A 242 -14.67 7.57 5.52
N MET A 243 -14.32 6.36 5.93
CA MET A 243 -13.15 5.68 5.40
C MET A 243 -13.47 5.06 4.05
N TYR A 244 -12.65 5.32 3.03
CA TYR A 244 -12.81 4.75 1.69
C TYR A 244 -11.91 3.53 1.49
N PHE A 245 -10.62 3.65 1.78
CA PHE A 245 -9.66 2.55 1.57
C PHE A 245 -8.83 2.31 2.83
N SER A 246 -8.87 1.09 3.36
CA SER A 246 -8.08 0.72 4.53
C SER A 246 -6.77 0.01 4.17
N ASP A 247 -6.69 -0.61 2.99
CA ASP A 247 -5.48 -1.31 2.54
C ASP A 247 -5.35 -1.32 1.01
N ALA A 248 -4.12 -1.50 0.52
CA ALA A 248 -3.79 -1.55 -0.89
C ALA A 248 -2.69 -2.58 -1.15
N THR A 249 -2.79 -3.32 -2.26
CA THR A 249 -1.77 -4.29 -2.68
C THR A 249 -1.67 -4.33 -4.20
N ILE A 250 -0.42 -4.40 -4.73
CA ILE A 250 -0.15 -4.60 -6.16
C ILE A 250 0.31 -6.04 -6.38
N VAL A 251 -0.39 -6.75 -7.28
CA VAL A 251 -0.01 -8.09 -7.73
C VAL A 251 0.08 -8.11 -9.26
N GLY A 252 1.29 -8.26 -9.78
CA GLY A 252 1.52 -8.13 -11.22
C GLY A 252 1.07 -6.74 -11.74
N ASN A 253 0.13 -6.74 -12.67
CA ASN A 253 -0.46 -5.52 -13.26
C ASN A 253 -1.83 -5.16 -12.67
N ARG A 254 -2.17 -5.69 -11.51
CA ARG A 254 -3.45 -5.45 -10.83
C ARG A 254 -3.24 -4.77 -9.49
N ILE A 255 -4.15 -3.88 -9.18
CA ILE A 255 -4.25 -3.16 -7.91
C ILE A 255 -5.48 -3.71 -7.19
N TYR A 256 -5.29 -4.15 -5.96
CA TYR A 256 -6.35 -4.60 -5.06
C TYR A 256 -6.47 -3.56 -3.94
N LEU A 257 -7.66 -3.02 -3.77
CA LEU A 257 -7.99 -2.03 -2.74
C LEU A 257 -9.03 -2.63 -1.79
N LEU A 258 -8.76 -2.59 -0.49
CA LEU A 258 -9.75 -2.93 0.53
C LEU A 258 -10.62 -1.71 0.80
N SER A 259 -11.83 -1.75 0.28
CA SER A 259 -12.77 -0.63 0.32
C SER A 259 -13.73 -0.73 1.51
N GLN A 260 -13.94 0.40 2.17
CA GLN A 260 -14.81 0.58 3.33
C GLN A 260 -16.06 1.43 3.01
N ARG A 261 -16.37 1.68 1.74
CA ARG A 261 -17.46 2.56 1.29
C ARG A 261 -18.83 2.21 1.86
N HIS A 262 -19.03 0.95 2.22
CA HIS A 262 -20.31 0.43 2.73
C HIS A 262 -20.25 0.10 4.22
N VAL A 263 -19.29 0.67 4.94
CA VAL A 263 -19.09 0.47 6.37
C VAL A 263 -19.51 1.70 7.14
N ASP A 264 -20.40 1.52 8.10
CA ASP A 264 -20.66 2.49 9.16
C ASP A 264 -19.77 2.13 10.35
N LEU A 265 -18.64 2.80 10.47
CA LEU A 265 -17.68 2.54 11.53
C LEU A 265 -18.24 2.85 12.93
N ALA A 266 -19.15 3.81 13.05
CA ALA A 266 -19.74 4.19 14.34
C ALA A 266 -20.71 3.12 14.87
N GLN A 267 -21.35 2.37 13.97
CA GLN A 267 -22.29 1.32 14.33
C GLN A 267 -21.72 -0.10 14.14
N GLU A 268 -20.49 -0.21 13.63
CA GLU A 268 -19.85 -1.48 13.26
C GLU A 268 -20.74 -2.33 12.32
N LYS A 269 -21.40 -1.66 11.39
CA LYS A 269 -22.33 -2.27 10.44
C LYS A 269 -21.90 -2.09 9.01
N GLY A 270 -22.33 -3.01 8.16
CA GLY A 270 -22.03 -2.98 6.74
C GLY A 270 -21.10 -4.11 6.31
N TYR A 271 -20.37 -3.87 5.25
CA TYR A 271 -19.42 -4.83 4.69
C TYR A 271 -18.28 -4.12 3.98
N SER A 272 -17.11 -4.73 3.98
CA SER A 272 -16.01 -4.30 3.13
C SER A 272 -16.11 -4.93 1.73
N SER A 273 -15.43 -4.35 0.77
CA SER A 273 -15.26 -4.95 -0.55
C SER A 273 -13.80 -4.91 -1.01
N VAL A 274 -13.43 -5.86 -1.87
CA VAL A 274 -12.13 -5.86 -2.55
C VAL A 274 -12.36 -5.37 -3.97
N GLU A 275 -11.89 -4.17 -4.26
CA GLU A 275 -11.98 -3.55 -5.58
C GLU A 275 -10.69 -3.84 -6.34
N VAL A 276 -10.80 -4.30 -7.59
CA VAL A 276 -9.65 -4.65 -8.43
C VAL A 276 -9.59 -3.74 -9.63
N TYR A 277 -8.41 -3.16 -9.86
CA TYR A 277 -8.13 -2.25 -10.96
C TYR A 277 -6.90 -2.70 -11.75
N ASP A 278 -6.76 -2.25 -12.99
CA ASP A 278 -5.49 -2.28 -13.69
C ASP A 278 -4.60 -1.08 -13.31
N LEU A 279 -3.36 -1.06 -13.79
CA LEU A 279 -2.42 0.04 -13.52
C LEU A 279 -2.80 1.36 -14.21
N ALA A 280 -3.71 1.34 -15.16
CA ALA A 280 -4.28 2.55 -15.78
C ALA A 280 -5.49 3.11 -15.00
N GLY A 281 -5.87 2.44 -13.90
CA GLY A 281 -6.99 2.85 -13.04
C GLY A 281 -8.35 2.39 -13.56
N LYS A 282 -8.41 1.51 -14.56
CA LYS A 282 -9.68 0.92 -15.01
C LYS A 282 -10.14 -0.14 -14.02
N ALA A 283 -11.39 0.00 -13.55
CA ALA A 283 -12.00 -1.00 -12.68
C ALA A 283 -12.23 -2.31 -13.43
N LEU A 284 -11.83 -3.43 -12.81
CA LEU A 284 -11.92 -4.77 -13.38
C LEU A 284 -12.94 -5.63 -12.65
N LYS A 285 -12.95 -5.59 -11.32
CA LYS A 285 -13.78 -6.43 -10.46
C LYS A 285 -14.13 -5.71 -9.16
N ASN A 286 -15.26 -6.08 -8.57
CA ASN A 286 -15.64 -5.68 -7.23
C ASN A 286 -16.18 -6.89 -6.47
N TYR A 287 -15.51 -7.28 -5.40
CA TYR A 287 -15.83 -8.43 -4.59
C TYR A 287 -16.41 -7.98 -3.24
N LYS A 288 -17.68 -8.29 -2.99
CA LYS A 288 -18.34 -8.03 -1.72
C LYS A 288 -17.94 -9.08 -0.68
N LEU A 289 -17.52 -8.63 0.49
CA LEU A 289 -17.33 -9.47 1.67
C LEU A 289 -18.61 -9.54 2.49
N ASN A 290 -18.74 -10.56 3.33
CA ASN A 290 -19.86 -10.70 4.26
C ASN A 290 -19.56 -10.17 5.67
N PHE A 291 -18.44 -9.46 5.83
CA PHE A 291 -17.98 -8.88 7.10
C PHE A 291 -17.18 -7.59 6.86
N ILE A 292 -16.80 -6.92 7.92
CA ILE A 292 -15.92 -5.74 7.88
C ILE A 292 -14.48 -6.22 8.06
N ALA A 293 -13.63 -6.03 7.05
CA ALA A 293 -12.21 -6.33 7.09
C ALA A 293 -11.39 -5.05 7.34
N SER A 294 -10.38 -5.12 8.20
CA SER A 294 -9.47 -4.00 8.49
C SER A 294 -8.20 -4.03 7.63
N GLN A 295 -7.75 -5.24 7.29
CA GLN A 295 -6.49 -5.45 6.55
C GLN A 295 -6.63 -6.56 5.53
N MET A 296 -5.82 -6.47 4.48
CA MET A 296 -5.77 -7.43 3.38
C MET A 296 -4.31 -7.73 3.03
N ARG A 297 -3.99 -9.01 2.85
CA ARG A 297 -2.70 -9.45 2.28
C ARG A 297 -2.94 -10.52 1.24
N ILE A 298 -2.18 -10.48 0.17
CA ILE A 298 -2.34 -11.42 -0.95
C ILE A 298 -1.11 -12.32 -1.06
N ASP A 299 -1.35 -13.61 -1.05
CA ASP A 299 -0.32 -14.58 -1.46
C ASP A 299 -0.22 -14.58 -2.98
N LYS A 300 0.86 -13.97 -3.48
CA LYS A 300 1.12 -13.82 -4.92
C LYS A 300 1.33 -15.15 -5.64
N SER A 301 1.60 -16.26 -4.91
CA SER A 301 1.89 -17.56 -5.49
C SER A 301 0.64 -18.34 -5.86
N ASN A 302 -0.48 -18.12 -5.18
CA ASN A 302 -1.73 -18.88 -5.34
C ASN A 302 -2.99 -18.01 -5.36
N GLU A 303 -2.81 -16.68 -5.44
CA GLU A 303 -3.89 -15.68 -5.47
C GLU A 303 -4.88 -15.80 -4.29
N THR A 304 -4.40 -16.30 -3.15
CA THR A 304 -5.19 -16.32 -1.92
C THR A 304 -5.14 -14.96 -1.24
N ILE A 305 -6.30 -14.40 -0.96
CA ILE A 305 -6.43 -13.16 -0.18
C ILE A 305 -6.68 -13.56 1.28
N TYR A 306 -5.85 -13.06 2.17
CA TYR A 306 -6.03 -13.14 3.62
C TYR A 306 -6.56 -11.81 4.12
N LEU A 307 -7.57 -11.87 4.98
CA LEU A 307 -8.29 -10.73 5.52
C LEU A 307 -8.33 -10.81 7.04
N LEU A 308 -8.11 -9.68 7.71
CA LEU A 308 -8.30 -9.56 9.14
C LEU A 308 -9.65 -8.88 9.40
N SER A 309 -10.52 -9.55 10.13
CA SER A 309 -11.81 -8.99 10.54
C SER A 309 -11.60 -7.83 11.53
N ALA A 310 -12.29 -6.73 11.30
CA ALA A 310 -12.21 -5.55 12.15
C ALA A 310 -13.01 -5.72 13.47
N THR A 311 -14.01 -6.61 13.48
CA THR A 311 -14.96 -6.74 14.61
C THR A 311 -14.51 -7.75 15.64
N ASP A 312 -13.96 -8.88 15.22
CA ASP A 312 -13.57 -9.97 16.12
C ASP A 312 -12.09 -10.37 16.03
N GLY A 313 -11.30 -9.68 15.17
CA GLY A 313 -9.87 -9.97 14.99
C GLY A 313 -9.59 -11.33 14.37
N MET A 314 -10.60 -11.99 13.80
CA MET A 314 -10.43 -13.29 13.19
C MET A 314 -9.86 -13.20 11.80
N LEU A 315 -9.13 -14.23 11.41
CA LEU A 315 -8.51 -14.34 10.11
C LEU A 315 -9.44 -15.09 9.15
N GLU A 316 -9.66 -14.49 8.00
CA GLU A 316 -10.46 -15.06 6.91
C GLU A 316 -9.57 -15.20 5.67
N LYS A 317 -9.90 -16.14 4.80
CA LYS A 317 -9.25 -16.28 3.48
C LYS A 317 -10.26 -16.42 2.36
N ILE A 318 -9.85 -15.98 1.18
CA ILE A 318 -10.59 -16.11 -0.06
C ILE A 318 -9.64 -16.63 -1.13
N ARG A 319 -10.09 -17.57 -1.92
CA ARG A 319 -9.42 -17.91 -3.19
C ARG A 319 -10.09 -17.13 -4.30
N VAL A 320 -9.32 -16.29 -4.97
CA VAL A 320 -9.83 -15.57 -6.14
C VAL A 320 -10.06 -16.60 -7.26
N PRO A 321 -11.24 -16.62 -7.89
CA PRO A 321 -11.50 -17.52 -9.00
C PRO A 321 -10.49 -17.30 -10.14
N GLN A 322 -9.82 -18.35 -10.59
CA GLN A 322 -8.79 -18.30 -11.65
C GLN A 322 -9.33 -17.88 -13.04
N SER A 323 -10.64 -17.67 -13.19
CA SER A 323 -11.27 -17.23 -14.45
C SER A 323 -10.89 -15.80 -14.88
N THR A 324 -9.97 -15.16 -14.22
CA THR A 324 -9.48 -13.81 -14.52
C THR A 324 -8.05 -13.75 -15.03
N SER A 325 -7.48 -14.88 -15.48
CA SER A 325 -6.28 -14.87 -16.32
C SER A 325 -6.66 -14.35 -17.71
N PHE A 326 -6.40 -13.06 -17.95
CA PHE A 326 -6.44 -12.44 -19.27
C PHE A 326 -5.03 -12.23 -19.79
#